data_9a38666e8181706c2a642105e010693e
#
_entry.id   9a38666e8181706c2a642105e010693e
#
_cell.length_a   1.000
_cell.length_b   1.000
_cell.length_c   1.000
_cell.angle_alpha   90.00
_cell.angle_beta   90.00
_cell.angle_gamma   90.00
#
_symmetry.space_group_name_H-M   'P 1'
#
loop_
_entity.id
_entity.type
_entity.pdbx_description
1 polymer ?
#
loop_
_entity_poly.entity_id
_entity_poly.type
_entity_poly.pdbx_seq_one_letter_code
_entity_poly.pdbx_strand_id
1 'polypeptide(L)'
;LAEKIAMAQAVEAQETWIFEGGLSSTYRNRAQRADTLIWLDLPIGLRFGRVNKRLIMGYGKSRPDVAAGCVEKFSRETLAFWKWIWDTRHSQKAKIEAIVTEFPHLTVYHLTSRHTVDDFYDEMRKTKV
;
A
#
# COMPACT_ATOMS: atom_id res chain seq x y z
N LEU A 1 18.01 -3.11 -1.49
CA LEU A 1 16.91 -4.03 -1.13
C LEU A 1 17.14 -4.73 0.20
N ALA A 2 18.33 -5.27 0.42
CA ALA A 2 18.66 -5.95 1.69
C ALA A 2 18.50 -5.03 2.90
N GLU A 3 18.89 -3.78 2.78
CA GLU A 3 18.72 -2.78 3.83
C GLU A 3 17.24 -2.52 4.13
N LYS A 4 16.40 -2.42 3.10
CA LYS A 4 14.96 -2.22 3.26
C LYS A 4 14.31 -3.42 3.95
N ILE A 5 14.74 -4.62 3.60
CA ILE A 5 14.24 -5.85 4.24
C ILE A 5 14.63 -5.87 5.72
N ALA A 6 15.87 -5.53 6.04
CA ALA A 6 16.34 -5.47 7.42
C ALA A 6 15.57 -4.45 8.25
N MET A 7 15.27 -3.28 7.69
CA MET A 7 14.46 -2.25 8.35
C MET A 7 13.02 -2.74 8.59
N ALA A 8 12.43 -3.42 7.61
CA ALA A 8 11.10 -4.00 7.75
C ALA A 8 11.07 -5.04 8.86
N GLN A 9 12.05 -5.92 8.90
CA GLN A 9 12.15 -6.95 9.93
C GLN A 9 12.33 -6.36 11.33
N ALA A 10 13.05 -5.24 11.45
CA ALA A 10 13.22 -4.55 12.71
C ALA A 10 11.88 -3.99 13.24
N VAL A 11 11.03 -3.48 12.35
CA VAL A 11 9.68 -3.02 12.72
C VAL A 11 8.81 -4.21 13.15
N GLU A 12 8.81 -5.27 12.38
CA GLU A 12 8.02 -6.48 12.63
C GLU A 12 8.40 -7.18 13.94
N ALA A 13 9.61 -7.00 14.41
CA ALA A 13 10.09 -7.59 15.65
C ALA A 13 9.54 -6.89 16.91
N GLN A 14 8.97 -5.70 16.77
CA GLN A 14 8.37 -4.98 17.88
C GLN A 14 7.08 -5.68 18.35
N GLU A 15 6.71 -5.44 19.60
CA GLU A 15 5.50 -6.02 20.18
C GLU A 15 4.23 -5.55 19.45
N THR A 16 4.15 -4.25 19.18
CA THR A 16 3.04 -3.66 18.44
C THR A 16 3.57 -2.81 17.30
N TRP A 17 2.92 -2.90 16.14
CA TRP A 17 3.34 -2.13 14.99
C TRP A 17 2.23 -1.99 13.95
N ILE A 18 2.33 -0.92 13.14
CA ILE A 18 1.57 -0.75 11.91
C ILE A 18 2.57 -0.59 10.79
N PHE A 19 2.45 -1.41 9.76
CA PHE A 19 3.35 -1.37 8.62
C PHE A 19 2.56 -1.09 7.35
N GLU A 20 2.85 0.02 6.72
CA GLU A 20 2.29 0.41 5.44
C GLU A 20 3.31 0.21 4.34
N GLY A 21 2.83 -0.15 3.16
CA GLY A 21 3.65 -0.17 1.96
C GLY A 21 3.82 -1.53 1.32
N GLY A 22 4.37 -1.51 0.12
CA GLY A 22 4.57 -2.69 -0.71
C GLY A 22 5.65 -3.60 -0.16
N LEU A 23 6.82 -3.61 -0.78
CA LEU A 23 7.92 -4.49 -0.44
C LEU A 23 7.47 -5.95 -0.32
N SER A 24 7.00 -6.50 -1.44
CA SER A 24 6.36 -7.83 -1.49
C SER A 24 7.24 -8.96 -0.96
N SER A 25 8.55 -8.80 -0.97
CA SER A 25 9.47 -9.77 -0.41
C SER A 25 9.33 -9.96 1.11
N THR A 26 8.68 -9.03 1.80
CA THR A 26 8.45 -9.10 3.25
C THR A 26 7.01 -9.48 3.62
N TYR A 27 6.13 -9.70 2.64
CA TYR A 27 4.71 -9.98 2.89
C TYR A 27 4.49 -11.19 3.80
N ARG A 28 5.23 -12.27 3.58
CA ARG A 28 5.06 -13.49 4.39
C ARG A 28 5.45 -13.26 5.83
N ASN A 29 6.58 -12.61 6.09
CA ASN A 29 7.02 -12.30 7.45
C ASN A 29 6.05 -11.38 8.17
N ARG A 30 5.55 -10.35 7.47
CA ARG A 30 4.55 -9.45 8.04
C ARG A 30 3.24 -10.19 8.35
N ALA A 31 2.76 -11.00 7.40
CA ALA A 31 1.52 -11.74 7.57
C ALA A 31 1.59 -12.75 8.73
N GLN A 32 2.75 -13.37 8.92
CA GLN A 32 2.95 -14.32 10.01
C GLN A 32 2.83 -13.67 11.37
N ARG A 33 3.32 -12.45 11.52
CA ARG A 33 3.34 -11.73 12.80
C ARG A 33 2.15 -10.79 13.00
N ALA A 34 1.48 -10.39 11.93
CA ALA A 34 0.35 -9.48 12.00
C ALA A 34 -0.90 -10.20 12.54
N ASP A 35 -1.80 -9.44 13.15
CA ASP A 35 -3.14 -9.91 13.50
C ASP A 35 -4.20 -9.42 12.50
N THR A 36 -3.93 -8.35 11.78
CA THR A 36 -4.88 -7.71 10.88
C THR A 36 -4.20 -7.29 9.58
N LEU A 37 -4.88 -7.56 8.48
CA LEU A 37 -4.48 -7.10 7.15
C LEU A 37 -5.56 -6.17 6.60
N ILE A 38 -5.17 -4.94 6.28
CA ILE A 38 -6.03 -4.01 5.57
C ILE A 38 -5.58 -3.98 4.11
N TRP A 39 -6.43 -4.50 3.23
CA TRP A 39 -6.11 -4.66 1.81
C TRP A 39 -6.88 -3.64 1.00
N LEU A 40 -6.15 -2.65 0.47
CA LEU A 40 -6.71 -1.64 -0.43
C LEU A 40 -6.63 -2.17 -1.86
N ASP A 41 -7.74 -2.70 -2.36
CA ASP A 41 -7.85 -3.26 -3.70
C ASP A 41 -8.80 -2.38 -4.54
N LEU A 42 -8.37 -1.15 -4.78
CA LEU A 42 -9.19 -0.18 -5.49
C LEU A 42 -9.13 -0.41 -7.00
N PRO A 43 -10.20 -0.04 -7.76
CA PRO A 43 -10.20 -0.17 -9.21
C PRO A 43 -9.01 0.55 -9.84
N ILE A 44 -8.48 -0.02 -10.91
CA ILE A 44 -7.29 0.54 -11.56
C ILE A 44 -7.53 1.95 -12.11
N GLY A 45 -8.73 2.23 -12.61
CA GLY A 45 -9.10 3.57 -13.06
C GLY A 45 -9.00 4.61 -11.95
N LEU A 46 -9.46 4.26 -10.75
CA LEU A 46 -9.35 5.13 -9.58
C LEU A 46 -7.89 5.34 -9.17
N ARG A 47 -7.08 4.28 -9.21
CA ARG A 47 -5.65 4.38 -8.89
C ARG A 47 -4.91 5.27 -9.88
N PHE A 48 -5.16 5.11 -11.18
CA PHE A 48 -4.59 5.98 -12.21
C PHE A 48 -5.05 7.42 -12.02
N GLY A 49 -6.33 7.64 -11.74
CA GLY A 49 -6.86 8.97 -11.51
C GLY A 49 -6.19 9.67 -10.34
N ARG A 50 -5.96 8.96 -9.24
CA ARG A 50 -5.29 9.51 -8.06
C ARG A 50 -3.82 9.83 -8.32
N VAL A 51 -3.11 8.94 -9.02
CA VAL A 51 -1.71 9.18 -9.39
C VAL A 51 -1.60 10.40 -10.28
N ASN A 52 -2.47 10.52 -11.30
CA ASN A 52 -2.46 11.66 -12.20
C ASN A 52 -2.82 12.97 -11.48
N LYS A 53 -3.84 12.94 -10.61
CA LYS A 53 -4.22 14.10 -9.81
C LYS A 53 -3.05 14.57 -8.94
N ARG A 54 -2.39 13.65 -8.26
CA ARG A 54 -1.23 13.95 -7.42
C ARG A 54 -0.11 14.57 -8.26
N LEU A 55 0.15 14.02 -9.44
CA LEU A 55 1.18 14.53 -10.34
C LEU A 55 0.86 15.94 -10.82
N ILE A 56 -0.37 16.21 -11.23
CA ILE A 56 -0.80 17.54 -11.70
C ILE A 56 -0.71 18.57 -10.56
N MET A 57 -1.23 18.24 -9.38
CA MET A 57 -1.26 19.16 -8.25
C MET A 57 0.10 19.36 -7.60
N GLY A 58 0.96 18.35 -7.67
CA GLY A 58 2.30 18.38 -7.11
C GLY A 58 3.40 18.70 -8.10
N TYR A 59 3.05 18.99 -9.37
CA TYR A 59 4.04 19.20 -10.43
C TYR A 59 5.03 20.31 -10.08
N GLY A 60 6.31 19.98 -10.13
CA GLY A 60 7.37 20.93 -9.80
C GLY A 60 7.53 21.22 -8.32
N LYS A 61 6.76 20.57 -7.44
CA LYS A 61 6.79 20.79 -5.99
C LYS A 61 7.21 19.52 -5.26
N SER A 62 7.98 19.70 -4.19
CA SER A 62 8.29 18.61 -3.28
C SER A 62 7.11 18.36 -2.35
N ARG A 63 6.76 17.08 -2.13
CA ARG A 63 5.69 16.72 -1.18
C ARG A 63 6.28 16.46 0.21
N PRO A 64 5.52 16.76 1.28
CA PRO A 64 6.03 16.56 2.64
C PRO A 64 6.23 15.09 3.01
N ASP A 65 5.56 14.16 2.33
CA ASP A 65 5.65 12.73 2.60
C ASP A 65 6.75 12.01 1.81
N VAL A 66 7.56 12.75 1.04
CA VAL A 66 8.70 12.22 0.29
C VAL A 66 9.99 12.87 0.74
N ALA A 67 11.12 12.26 0.40
CA ALA A 67 12.44 12.77 0.76
C ALA A 67 12.65 14.19 0.22
N ALA A 68 13.37 15.01 0.97
CA ALA A 68 13.71 16.36 0.54
C ALA A 68 14.45 16.32 -0.80
N GLY A 69 14.04 17.16 -1.73
CA GLY A 69 14.59 17.21 -3.08
C GLY A 69 13.86 16.33 -4.09
N CYS A 70 12.96 15.46 -3.66
CA CYS A 70 12.10 14.72 -4.57
C CYS A 70 10.96 15.60 -5.05
N VAL A 71 10.84 15.78 -6.36
CA VAL A 71 9.88 16.67 -6.98
C VAL A 71 9.02 15.87 -7.96
N GLU A 72 7.70 16.04 -7.89
CA GLU A 72 6.77 15.43 -8.84
C GLU A 72 6.92 16.08 -10.20
N LYS A 73 7.26 15.28 -11.22
CA LYS A 73 7.45 15.73 -12.60
C LYS A 73 6.93 14.71 -13.59
N PHE A 74 6.48 15.19 -14.76
CA PHE A 74 6.26 14.34 -15.92
C PHE A 74 7.62 13.93 -16.49
N SER A 75 7.94 12.64 -16.41
CA SER A 75 9.21 12.09 -16.83
C SER A 75 9.04 10.67 -17.35
N ARG A 76 10.13 10.07 -17.82
CA ARG A 76 10.13 8.66 -18.22
C ARG A 76 9.80 7.75 -17.03
N GLU A 77 10.22 8.13 -15.85
CA GLU A 77 9.90 7.39 -14.63
C GLU A 77 8.40 7.38 -14.35
N THR A 78 7.71 8.48 -14.65
CA THR A 78 6.24 8.55 -14.53
C THR A 78 5.57 7.57 -15.47
N LEU A 79 6.00 7.54 -16.74
CA LEU A 79 5.47 6.60 -17.73
C LEU A 79 5.79 5.16 -17.33
N ALA A 80 6.99 4.89 -16.86
CA ALA A 80 7.38 3.57 -16.40
C ALA A 80 6.55 3.15 -15.20
N PHE A 81 6.25 4.05 -14.27
CA PHE A 81 5.39 3.80 -13.11
C PHE A 81 3.95 3.46 -13.54
N TRP A 82 3.39 4.19 -14.48
CA TRP A 82 2.05 3.91 -15.03
C TRP A 82 2.00 2.53 -15.68
N LYS A 83 3.01 2.20 -16.47
CA LYS A 83 3.14 0.88 -17.08
C LYS A 83 3.24 -0.21 -16.01
N TRP A 84 4.04 0.02 -14.98
CA TRP A 84 4.19 -0.91 -13.87
C TRP A 84 2.87 -1.17 -13.15
N ILE A 85 2.09 -0.13 -12.87
CA ILE A 85 0.76 -0.27 -12.27
C ILE A 85 -0.13 -1.16 -13.14
N TRP A 86 -0.15 -0.88 -14.44
CA TRP A 86 -0.95 -1.66 -15.39
C TRP A 86 -0.50 -3.11 -15.47
N ASP A 87 0.81 -3.33 -15.66
CA ASP A 87 1.38 -4.66 -15.85
C ASP A 87 1.25 -5.54 -14.61
N THR A 88 1.29 -4.94 -13.42
CA THR A 88 1.27 -5.68 -12.14
C THR A 88 -0.11 -5.74 -11.50
N ARG A 89 -1.16 -5.21 -12.13
CA ARG A 89 -2.50 -5.13 -11.53
C ARG A 89 -3.06 -6.47 -11.08
N HIS A 90 -2.79 -7.53 -11.81
CA HIS A 90 -3.24 -8.87 -11.47
C HIS A 90 -2.24 -9.63 -10.60
N SER A 91 -0.95 -9.48 -10.86
CA SER A 91 0.08 -10.20 -10.11
C SER A 91 0.16 -9.74 -8.65
N GLN A 92 0.00 -8.45 -8.39
CA GLN A 92 -0.03 -7.92 -7.02
C GLN A 92 -1.25 -8.43 -6.27
N LYS A 93 -2.40 -8.43 -6.92
CA LYS A 93 -3.62 -8.98 -6.34
C LYS A 93 -3.47 -10.46 -5.99
N ALA A 94 -2.91 -11.24 -6.90
CA ALA A 94 -2.66 -12.67 -6.69
C ALA A 94 -1.73 -12.92 -5.51
N LYS A 95 -0.70 -12.10 -5.32
CA LYS A 95 0.22 -12.21 -4.18
C LYS A 95 -0.50 -12.02 -2.85
N ILE A 96 -1.38 -11.04 -2.77
CA ILE A 96 -2.13 -10.76 -1.55
C ILE A 96 -3.18 -11.84 -1.30
N GLU A 97 -3.86 -12.32 -2.33
CA GLU A 97 -4.81 -13.41 -2.22
C GLU A 97 -4.14 -14.68 -1.68
N ALA A 98 -2.93 -14.98 -2.14
CA ALA A 98 -2.16 -16.12 -1.64
C ALA A 98 -1.83 -15.96 -0.15
N ILE A 99 -1.47 -14.76 0.29
CA ILE A 99 -1.20 -14.45 1.70
C ILE A 99 -2.45 -14.65 2.56
N VAL A 100 -3.59 -14.15 2.11
CA VAL A 100 -4.88 -14.30 2.82
C VAL A 100 -5.22 -15.77 3.00
N THR A 101 -5.01 -16.59 1.97
CA THR A 101 -5.29 -18.02 2.01
C THR A 101 -4.32 -18.76 2.92
N GLU A 102 -3.04 -18.41 2.88
CA GLU A 102 -1.99 -19.08 3.63
C GLU A 102 -2.02 -18.78 5.13
N PHE A 103 -2.48 -17.58 5.51
CA PHE A 103 -2.48 -17.13 6.90
C PHE A 103 -3.90 -16.87 7.40
N PRO A 104 -4.67 -17.93 7.73
CA PRO A 104 -6.08 -17.79 8.12
C PRO A 104 -6.29 -17.12 9.48
N HIS A 105 -5.24 -16.93 10.27
CA HIS A 105 -5.34 -16.22 11.55
C HIS A 105 -5.55 -14.70 11.37
N LEU A 106 -5.29 -14.16 10.18
CA LEU A 106 -5.43 -12.74 9.91
C LEU A 106 -6.90 -12.31 9.86
N THR A 107 -7.22 -11.22 10.52
CA THR A 107 -8.47 -10.49 10.27
C THR A 107 -8.24 -9.62 9.04
N VAL A 108 -9.00 -9.87 7.97
CA VAL A 108 -8.79 -9.21 6.67
C VAL A 108 -9.91 -8.22 6.40
N TYR A 109 -9.53 -6.97 6.14
CA TYR A 109 -10.44 -5.94 5.64
C TYR A 109 -10.11 -5.70 4.17
N HIS A 110 -10.92 -6.27 3.27
CA HIS A 110 -10.73 -6.14 1.82
C HIS A 110 -11.57 -4.97 1.30
N LEU A 111 -10.92 -3.84 1.05
CA LEU A 111 -11.57 -2.58 0.66
C LEU A 111 -11.41 -2.38 -0.84
N THR A 112 -12.52 -2.48 -1.58
CA THR A 112 -12.53 -2.50 -3.04
C THR A 112 -13.06 -1.23 -3.69
N SER A 113 -13.60 -0.29 -2.90
CA SER A 113 -14.17 0.95 -3.43
C SER A 113 -13.96 2.09 -2.45
N ARG A 114 -14.16 3.32 -2.91
CA ARG A 114 -14.13 4.50 -2.03
C ARG A 114 -15.15 4.39 -0.92
N HIS A 115 -16.33 3.87 -1.23
CA HIS A 115 -17.40 3.70 -0.25
C HIS A 115 -16.98 2.73 0.87
N THR A 116 -16.38 1.60 0.52
CA THR A 116 -15.91 0.64 1.52
C THR A 116 -14.78 1.21 2.39
N VAL A 117 -13.91 2.03 1.80
CA VAL A 117 -12.84 2.72 2.55
C VAL A 117 -13.45 3.71 3.55
N ASP A 118 -14.42 4.50 3.12
CA ASP A 118 -15.10 5.47 3.99
C ASP A 118 -15.84 4.78 5.14
N ASP A 119 -16.53 3.69 4.84
CA ASP A 119 -17.25 2.89 5.87
C ASP A 119 -16.28 2.29 6.88
N PHE A 120 -15.16 1.76 6.41
CA PHE A 120 -14.10 1.22 7.26
C PHE A 120 -13.55 2.31 8.19
N TYR A 121 -13.31 3.49 7.65
CA TYR A 121 -12.78 4.60 8.41
C TYR A 121 -13.75 5.04 9.50
N ASP A 122 -15.03 5.13 9.19
CA ASP A 122 -16.08 5.49 10.15
C ASP A 122 -16.20 4.43 11.25
N GLU A 123 -16.14 3.16 10.89
CA GLU A 123 -16.18 2.06 11.85
C GLU A 123 -15.00 2.12 12.83
N MET A 124 -13.81 2.39 12.31
CA MET A 124 -12.60 2.50 13.16
C MET A 124 -12.69 3.70 14.10
N ARG A 125 -13.28 4.80 13.67
CA ARG A 125 -13.50 5.95 14.55
C ARG A 125 -14.44 5.62 15.71
N LYS A 126 -15.47 4.84 15.47
CA LYS A 126 -16.44 4.43 16.49
C LYS A 126 -15.84 3.50 17.53
N THR A 127 -14.90 2.67 17.12
CA THR A 127 -14.22 1.72 18.01
C THR A 127 -13.07 2.35 18.78
N LYS A 128 -12.68 3.55 18.45
CA LYS A 128 -11.63 4.27 19.16
C LYS A 128 -12.14 4.80 20.48
N VAL A 129 -11.58 4.31 21.52
CA VAL A 129 -11.91 4.72 22.90
C VAL A 129 -10.91 5.74 23.40
#